data_1bc84f5389ccea0f7168455c81e8fe60
#
_entry.id   1bc84f5389ccea0f7168455c81e8fe60
#
_cell.length_a   1.000
_cell.length_b   1.000
_cell.length_c   1.000
_cell.angle_alpha   90.00
_cell.angle_beta   90.00
_cell.angle_gamma   90.00
#
_symmetry.space_group_name_H-M   'P 1'
#
loop_
_entity.id
_entity.type
_entity.pdbx_description
1 polymer ?
#
loop_
_entity_poly.entity_id
_entity_poly.type
_entity_poly.pdbx_seq_one_letter_code
_entity_poly.pdbx_strand_id
1 'polypeptide(L)'
;XQYEVEYQIGEGVFGEVYVASHKRSNRVKVALKILVMSQEDRYLDVDGHSTPVLAEVAMMLRLMNAPRCPNIIRLHDWIEIGNNFVLVLEYAESCQTLHEYIKDTGEVEENQARRLIRQLIRAVMFCTERGVFHGDIHTANILVTLPRLELKLIDFGCAQPITQEPFNKSDYRGAGQSMPPEALMCRVFHANPAYVWTIGIMLYEIMHGRLAFNNTHSIVFGSIHINTRLSTGCVDLISQCLIRNPAKRLQLHQVEEHCWFNPTTPNPVKQLYKRREN
;
A
#
# COMPACT_ATOMS: atom_id res chain seq x y z
N UNK A 1 14.36 -23.52 15.10
CA UNK A 1 14.22 -23.70 14.68
C UNK A 1 13.45 -24.34 14.08
N GLN A 2 12.54 -24.07 14.17
CA GLN A 2 11.44 -24.65 13.42
C GLN A 2 11.59 -24.42 11.91
N TYR A 3 12.35 -23.46 11.50
CA TYR A 3 12.52 -23.04 10.10
C TYR A 3 13.96 -23.28 9.63
N GLU A 4 14.11 -23.61 8.36
CA GLU A 4 15.40 -23.74 7.68
C GLU A 4 15.47 -22.60 6.64
N VAL A 5 16.41 -21.70 6.83
CA VAL A 5 16.61 -20.53 5.94
C VAL A 5 17.20 -21.02 4.61
N GLU A 6 16.60 -20.57 3.50
CA GLU A 6 17.02 -20.95 2.15
C GLU A 6 17.88 -19.88 1.49
N TYR A 7 17.34 -18.66 1.34
CA TYR A 7 18.04 -17.56 0.68
C TYR A 7 17.41 -16.22 1.05
N GLN A 8 18.19 -15.16 0.90
CA GLN A 8 17.74 -13.78 1.15
C GLN A 8 16.96 -13.25 -0.06
N ILE A 9 15.84 -12.56 0.18
CA ILE A 9 14.99 -11.97 -0.87
C ILE A 9 14.84 -10.45 -0.73
N GLY A 10 15.30 -9.87 0.36
CA GLY A 10 15.22 -8.43 0.56
C GLY A 10 16.12 -7.94 1.66
N GLU A 11 16.51 -6.69 1.54
CA GLU A 11 17.26 -5.95 2.55
C GLU A 11 16.86 -4.48 2.44
N GLY A 12 16.55 -3.85 3.54
CA GLY A 12 16.14 -2.46 3.55
C GLY A 12 16.27 -1.82 4.92
N VAL A 13 15.76 -0.60 5.02
CA VAL A 13 15.79 0.20 6.25
C VAL A 13 15.13 -0.55 7.42
N PHE A 14 14.12 -1.37 7.12
CA PHE A 14 13.32 -2.06 8.12
C PHE A 14 13.75 -3.53 8.31
N GLY A 15 14.98 -3.91 7.90
CA GLY A 15 15.53 -5.23 8.16
C GLY A 15 15.80 -6.07 6.93
N GLU A 16 16.16 -7.32 7.18
CA GLU A 16 16.49 -8.31 6.15
C GLU A 16 15.34 -9.31 6.03
N VAL A 17 15.07 -9.77 4.81
CA VAL A 17 14.01 -10.74 4.55
C VAL A 17 14.57 -11.99 3.88
N TYR A 18 14.25 -13.16 4.41
CA TYR A 18 14.72 -14.46 3.93
C TYR A 18 13.54 -15.37 3.63
N VAL A 19 13.69 -16.22 2.61
CA VAL A 19 12.78 -17.37 2.42
C VAL A 19 13.25 -18.49 3.34
N ALA A 20 12.30 -19.15 4.00
CA ALA A 20 12.58 -20.28 4.86
C ALA A 20 11.48 -21.35 4.72
N SER A 21 11.84 -22.61 4.94
CA SER A 21 10.91 -23.74 4.93
C SER A 21 10.67 -24.23 6.35
N HIS A 22 9.41 -24.52 6.68
CA HIS A 22 9.06 -25.11 7.98
C HIS A 22 9.47 -26.59 7.99
N LYS A 23 10.30 -26.97 8.95
CA LYS A 23 10.93 -28.31 9.00
C LYS A 23 9.96 -29.50 9.15
N ARG A 24 8.79 -29.23 9.76
CA ARG A 24 7.82 -30.30 10.11
C ARG A 24 6.54 -30.29 9.28
N SER A 25 6.29 -29.24 8.49
CA SER A 25 5.02 -29.04 7.76
C SER A 25 5.23 -29.06 6.25
N ASN A 26 5.58 -30.23 5.69
CA ASN A 26 5.69 -30.41 4.23
C ASN A 26 6.43 -29.28 3.51
N ARG A 27 7.45 -28.72 4.15
CA ARG A 27 8.28 -27.63 3.62
C ARG A 27 7.44 -26.39 3.18
N VAL A 28 6.37 -26.10 3.93
CA VAL A 28 5.62 -24.83 3.70
C VAL A 28 6.60 -23.68 3.81
N LYS A 29 6.66 -22.84 2.78
CA LYS A 29 7.55 -21.69 2.74
C LYS A 29 6.95 -20.48 3.46
N VAL A 30 7.82 -19.75 4.13
CA VAL A 30 7.50 -18.49 4.81
C VAL A 30 8.56 -17.45 4.46
N ALA A 31 8.24 -16.17 4.64
CA ALA A 31 9.20 -15.09 4.61
C ALA A 31 9.55 -14.74 6.06
N LEU A 32 10.83 -14.74 6.40
CA LEU A 32 11.31 -14.32 7.72
C LEU A 32 11.88 -12.91 7.60
N LYS A 33 11.20 -11.93 8.22
CA LYS A 33 11.68 -10.56 8.32
C LYS A 33 12.42 -10.42 9.64
N ILE A 34 13.71 -10.09 9.58
CA ILE A 34 14.57 -9.95 10.77
C ILE A 34 14.81 -8.47 11.02
N LEU A 35 14.43 -8.01 12.21
CA LEU A 35 14.57 -6.63 12.66
C LEU A 35 15.51 -6.60 13.84
N VAL A 36 16.50 -5.71 13.81
CA VAL A 36 17.40 -5.50 14.95
C VAL A 36 16.68 -4.57 15.94
N MET A 37 16.60 -4.97 17.20
CA MET A 37 15.97 -4.16 18.25
C MET A 37 16.67 -2.82 18.40
N SER A 38 15.90 -1.76 18.55
CA SER A 38 16.36 -0.39 18.66
C SER A 38 15.68 0.32 19.83
N GLN A 39 16.35 1.34 20.38
CA GLN A 39 15.75 2.22 21.39
C GLN A 39 14.59 3.05 20.81
N GLU A 40 14.52 3.17 19.49
CA GLU A 40 13.45 3.91 18.81
C GLU A 40 12.21 3.05 18.54
N ASP A 41 12.28 1.75 18.85
CA ASP A 41 11.15 0.83 18.64
C ASP A 41 9.97 1.25 19.49
N ARG A 42 8.79 1.19 18.89
CA ARG A 42 7.53 1.48 19.58
C ARG A 42 6.86 0.18 19.98
N TYR A 43 6.28 0.18 21.16
CA TYR A 43 5.57 -0.95 21.71
C TYR A 43 4.15 -0.54 22.05
N LEU A 44 3.20 -1.43 21.84
CA LEU A 44 1.78 -1.17 22.05
C LEU A 44 1.16 -2.32 22.87
N ASP A 45 0.21 -1.98 23.72
CA ASP A 45 -0.57 -2.97 24.44
C ASP A 45 -1.52 -3.67 23.47
N VAL A 46 -1.57 -4.99 23.59
CA VAL A 46 -2.45 -5.84 22.78
C VAL A 46 -3.19 -6.79 23.70
N ASP A 47 -4.52 -6.87 23.56
CA ASP A 47 -5.34 -7.75 24.36
C ASP A 47 -4.86 -9.19 24.24
N GLY A 48 -4.76 -9.86 25.38
CA GLY A 48 -4.29 -11.24 25.46
C GLY A 48 -2.78 -11.38 25.61
N HIS A 49 -2.02 -10.27 25.62
CA HIS A 49 -0.57 -10.27 25.86
C HIS A 49 -0.27 -9.59 27.18
N SER A 50 0.62 -10.19 27.97
CA SER A 50 0.98 -9.69 29.31
C SER A 50 1.97 -8.51 29.27
N THR A 51 2.63 -8.33 28.15
CA THR A 51 3.60 -7.24 27.93
C THR A 51 3.31 -6.56 26.59
N PRO A 52 3.65 -5.26 26.46
CA PRO A 52 3.51 -4.58 25.16
C PRO A 52 4.32 -5.30 24.08
N VAL A 53 3.77 -5.34 22.86
CA VAL A 53 4.44 -5.96 21.70
C VAL A 53 4.91 -4.89 20.72
N LEU A 54 5.89 -5.23 19.90
CA LEU A 54 6.42 -4.35 18.87
C LEU A 54 5.26 -3.79 18.02
N ALA A 55 5.27 -2.48 17.75
CA ALA A 55 4.16 -1.80 17.07
C ALA A 55 3.81 -2.44 15.71
N GLU A 56 4.82 -2.86 14.93
CA GLU A 56 4.56 -3.57 13.66
C GLU A 56 3.74 -4.84 13.89
N VAL A 57 4.12 -5.63 14.90
CA VAL A 57 3.39 -6.85 15.27
C VAL A 57 1.97 -6.50 15.74
N ALA A 58 1.84 -5.50 16.64
CA ALA A 58 0.55 -5.08 17.18
C ALA A 58 -0.43 -4.68 16.06
N MET A 59 0.05 -3.92 15.08
CA MET A 59 -0.78 -3.50 13.94
C MET A 59 -1.15 -4.69 13.05
N MET A 60 -0.21 -5.59 12.80
CA MET A 60 -0.50 -6.79 12.01
C MET A 60 -1.51 -7.71 12.72
N LEU A 61 -1.42 -7.84 14.05
CA LEU A 61 -2.38 -8.66 14.83
C LEU A 61 -3.82 -8.14 14.65
N ARG A 62 -4.04 -6.82 14.62
CA ARG A 62 -5.36 -6.25 14.35
C ARG A 62 -5.91 -6.72 13.00
N LEU A 63 -5.02 -6.88 12.00
CA LEU A 63 -5.38 -7.24 10.63
C LEU A 63 -5.56 -8.75 10.44
N MET A 64 -5.07 -9.57 11.39
CA MET A 64 -5.14 -11.04 11.29
C MET A 64 -6.45 -11.63 11.81
N ASN A 65 -7.27 -10.86 12.52
CA ASN A 65 -8.59 -11.30 12.99
C ASN A 65 -9.54 -11.52 11.81
N ALA A 66 -10.34 -12.58 11.89
CA ALA A 66 -11.31 -12.92 10.84
C ALA A 66 -12.44 -11.87 10.74
N PRO A 67 -12.98 -11.60 9.55
CA PRO A 67 -12.49 -12.05 8.25
C PRO A 67 -11.16 -11.38 7.87
N ARG A 68 -10.35 -12.05 7.09
CA ARG A 68 -9.04 -11.54 6.66
C ARG A 68 -9.10 -10.91 5.27
N CYS A 69 -8.24 -9.96 5.02
CA CYS A 69 -8.11 -9.35 3.70
C CYS A 69 -7.03 -10.09 2.89
N PRO A 70 -7.36 -10.65 1.71
CA PRO A 70 -6.36 -11.35 0.90
C PRO A 70 -5.29 -10.42 0.33
N ASN A 71 -5.55 -9.11 0.33
CA ASN A 71 -4.64 -8.09 -0.22
C ASN A 71 -3.66 -7.54 0.81
N ILE A 72 -3.57 -8.16 1.98
CA ILE A 72 -2.62 -7.83 3.05
C ILE A 72 -1.77 -9.06 3.36
N ILE A 73 -0.47 -8.87 3.48
CA ILE A 73 0.47 -9.95 3.84
C ILE A 73 0.10 -10.51 5.22
N ARG A 74 0.10 -11.82 5.35
CA ARG A 74 -0.28 -12.49 6.58
C ARG A 74 0.91 -12.64 7.53
N LEU A 75 0.69 -12.31 8.81
CA LEU A 75 1.61 -12.65 9.90
C LEU A 75 1.21 -14.03 10.43
N HIS A 76 2.13 -14.98 10.43
CA HIS A 76 1.93 -16.33 10.99
C HIS A 76 2.36 -16.39 12.44
N ASP A 77 3.48 -15.76 12.76
CA ASP A 77 4.09 -15.81 14.08
C ASP A 77 5.14 -14.71 14.22
N TRP A 78 5.64 -14.48 15.41
CA TRP A 78 6.82 -13.64 15.64
C TRP A 78 7.60 -14.19 16.83
N ILE A 79 8.90 -13.99 16.83
CA ILE A 79 9.81 -14.56 17.82
C ILE A 79 10.86 -13.49 18.19
N GLU A 80 11.18 -13.40 19.47
CA GLU A 80 12.30 -12.59 19.93
C GLU A 80 13.50 -13.52 20.16
N ILE A 81 14.62 -13.24 19.49
CA ILE A 81 15.84 -14.04 19.60
C ILE A 81 17.03 -13.10 19.79
N GLY A 82 17.63 -13.13 20.99
CA GLY A 82 18.73 -12.22 21.30
C GLY A 82 18.30 -10.76 21.17
N ASN A 83 18.96 -10.01 20.32
CA ASN A 83 18.65 -8.61 20.07
C ASN A 83 17.86 -8.41 18.77
N ASN A 84 17.07 -9.41 18.38
CA ASN A 84 16.31 -9.36 17.12
C ASN A 84 14.84 -9.76 17.32
N PHE A 85 13.97 -9.15 16.52
CA PHE A 85 12.62 -9.66 16.24
C PHE A 85 12.65 -10.40 14.92
N VAL A 86 12.02 -11.56 14.86
CA VAL A 86 11.84 -12.32 13.64
C VAL A 86 10.34 -12.44 13.39
N LEU A 87 9.83 -11.79 12.36
CA LEU A 87 8.44 -11.91 11.93
C LEU A 87 8.34 -13.04 10.92
N VAL A 88 7.44 -13.97 11.16
CA VAL A 88 7.16 -15.11 10.26
C VAL A 88 5.95 -14.71 9.41
N LEU A 89 6.20 -14.39 8.16
CA LEU A 89 5.20 -13.84 7.24
C LEU A 89 4.85 -14.85 6.14
N GLU A 90 3.68 -14.67 5.56
CA GLU A 90 3.29 -15.35 4.33
C GLU A 90 4.36 -15.15 3.25
N TYR A 91 4.73 -16.24 2.57
CA TYR A 91 5.60 -16.16 1.39
C TYR A 91 4.73 -16.15 0.13
N ALA A 92 4.82 -15.06 -0.62
CA ALA A 92 4.09 -14.89 -1.88
C ALA A 92 4.97 -15.43 -3.02
N GLU A 93 4.66 -16.62 -3.50
CA GLU A 93 5.39 -17.23 -4.62
C GLU A 93 5.13 -16.49 -5.93
N SER A 94 6.12 -16.46 -6.81
CA SER A 94 6.01 -15.88 -8.15
C SER A 94 5.51 -14.44 -8.13
N CYS A 95 6.05 -13.65 -7.20
CA CYS A 95 5.70 -12.23 -7.07
C CYS A 95 6.91 -11.35 -7.39
N GLN A 96 6.61 -10.11 -7.72
CA GLN A 96 7.58 -9.02 -7.80
C GLN A 96 6.96 -7.80 -7.16
N THR A 97 7.75 -6.79 -6.84
CA THR A 97 7.19 -5.54 -6.35
C THR A 97 6.42 -4.84 -7.47
N LEU A 98 5.44 -4.03 -7.09
CA LEU A 98 4.72 -3.20 -8.08
C LEU A 98 5.69 -2.25 -8.80
N HIS A 99 6.76 -1.82 -8.13
CA HIS A 99 7.82 -1.01 -8.72
C HIS A 99 8.49 -1.75 -9.89
N GLU A 100 8.90 -3.00 -9.65
CA GLU A 100 9.50 -3.85 -10.70
C GLU A 100 8.50 -4.12 -11.82
N TYR A 101 7.25 -4.43 -11.47
CA TYR A 101 6.20 -4.68 -12.45
C TYR A 101 6.00 -3.49 -13.40
N ILE A 102 5.92 -2.27 -12.86
CA ILE A 102 5.78 -1.05 -13.67
C ILE A 102 6.98 -0.89 -14.61
N LYS A 103 8.18 -1.07 -14.06
CA LYS A 103 9.44 -0.94 -14.81
C LYS A 103 9.54 -1.96 -15.96
N ASP A 104 9.22 -3.22 -15.66
CA ASP A 104 9.31 -4.34 -16.62
C ASP A 104 8.24 -4.27 -17.70
N THR A 105 7.03 -3.81 -17.33
CA THR A 105 5.90 -3.69 -18.25
C THR A 105 6.06 -2.48 -19.19
N GLY A 106 6.64 -1.40 -18.68
CA GLY A 106 6.76 -0.13 -19.42
C GLY A 106 5.44 0.65 -19.38
N GLU A 107 4.49 0.31 -20.24
CA GLU A 107 3.15 0.92 -20.25
C GLU A 107 2.13 -0.05 -19.66
N VAL A 108 1.63 0.25 -18.47
CA VAL A 108 0.57 -0.53 -17.82
C VAL A 108 -0.78 -0.11 -18.40
N GLU A 109 -1.58 -1.07 -18.83
CA GLU A 109 -2.93 -0.80 -19.36
C GLU A 109 -3.88 -0.37 -18.24
N GLU A 110 -4.85 0.51 -18.56
CA GLU A 110 -5.84 0.97 -17.57
C GLU A 110 -6.63 -0.19 -16.95
N ASN A 111 -6.87 -1.28 -17.67
CA ASN A 111 -7.56 -2.45 -17.12
C ASN A 111 -6.72 -3.12 -16.02
N GLN A 112 -5.41 -3.20 -16.22
CA GLN A 112 -4.48 -3.74 -15.22
C GLN A 112 -4.40 -2.81 -14.01
N ALA A 113 -4.25 -1.51 -14.27
CA ALA A 113 -4.23 -0.48 -13.23
C ALA A 113 -5.52 -0.52 -12.38
N ARG A 114 -6.68 -0.64 -13.04
CA ARG A 114 -8.00 -0.72 -12.39
C ARG A 114 -8.09 -1.92 -11.45
N ARG A 115 -7.56 -3.08 -11.88
CA ARG A 115 -7.51 -4.30 -11.04
C ARG A 115 -6.61 -4.09 -9.82
N LEU A 116 -5.43 -3.49 -10.01
CA LEU A 116 -4.47 -3.25 -8.94
C LEU A 116 -5.00 -2.22 -7.93
N ILE A 117 -5.50 -1.08 -8.41
CA ILE A 117 -6.01 -0.01 -7.55
C ILE A 117 -7.24 -0.47 -6.76
N ARG A 118 -8.14 -1.26 -7.37
CA ARG A 118 -9.31 -1.82 -6.66
C ARG A 118 -8.88 -2.69 -5.48
N GLN A 119 -7.82 -3.47 -5.65
CA GLN A 119 -7.28 -4.31 -4.58
C GLN A 119 -6.58 -3.47 -3.50
N LEU A 120 -5.86 -2.42 -3.92
CA LEU A 120 -5.24 -1.48 -2.96
C LEU A 120 -6.32 -0.78 -2.12
N ILE A 121 -7.40 -0.31 -2.75
CA ILE A 121 -8.54 0.30 -2.02
C ILE A 121 -9.09 -0.68 -0.99
N ARG A 122 -9.29 -1.94 -1.38
CA ARG A 122 -9.78 -2.99 -0.46
C ARG A 122 -8.84 -3.15 0.74
N ALA A 123 -7.52 -3.21 0.51
CA ALA A 123 -6.54 -3.32 1.58
C ALA A 123 -6.59 -2.11 2.52
N VAL A 124 -6.64 -0.90 1.95
CA VAL A 124 -6.66 0.37 2.69
C VAL A 124 -7.96 0.50 3.52
N MET A 125 -9.11 0.16 2.93
CA MET A 125 -10.39 0.19 3.65
C MET A 125 -10.37 -0.80 4.82
N PHE A 126 -9.85 -2.00 4.58
CA PHE A 126 -9.70 -3.01 5.63
C PHE A 126 -8.80 -2.50 6.76
N CYS A 127 -7.67 -1.88 6.43
CA CYS A 127 -6.79 -1.25 7.44
C CYS A 127 -7.55 -0.21 8.24
N THR A 128 -8.30 0.67 7.57
CA THR A 128 -9.08 1.73 8.22
C THR A 128 -10.12 1.14 9.20
N GLU A 129 -10.85 0.11 8.76
CA GLU A 129 -11.87 -0.57 9.58
C GLU A 129 -11.28 -1.21 10.84
N ARG A 130 -10.02 -1.63 10.76
CA ARG A 130 -9.30 -2.25 11.88
C ARG A 130 -8.48 -1.24 12.68
N GLY A 131 -8.63 0.06 12.39
CA GLY A 131 -7.95 1.12 13.12
C GLY A 131 -6.45 1.16 12.86
N VAL A 132 -6.00 0.79 11.65
CA VAL A 132 -4.59 0.75 11.26
C VAL A 132 -4.31 1.76 10.15
N PHE A 133 -3.36 2.67 10.38
CA PHE A 133 -2.78 3.51 9.34
C PHE A 133 -1.43 2.90 8.94
N HIS A 134 -1.29 2.47 7.70
CA HIS A 134 -0.07 1.80 7.21
C HIS A 134 1.14 2.74 7.23
N GLY A 135 0.97 3.95 6.75
CA GLY A 135 1.96 5.01 6.86
C GLY A 135 3.08 5.00 5.84
N ASP A 136 3.24 3.96 5.02
CA ASP A 136 4.33 3.88 4.03
C ASP A 136 3.94 3.10 2.77
N ILE A 137 2.78 3.38 2.20
CA ILE A 137 2.34 2.73 0.95
C ILE A 137 3.06 3.39 -0.23
N HIS A 138 3.84 2.59 -0.95
CA HIS A 138 4.50 2.94 -2.21
C HIS A 138 4.75 1.67 -3.02
N THR A 139 5.18 1.83 -4.26
CA THR A 139 5.27 0.71 -5.21
C THR A 139 6.24 -0.41 -4.78
N ALA A 140 7.23 -0.11 -3.94
CA ALA A 140 8.15 -1.13 -3.41
C ALA A 140 7.55 -1.91 -2.23
N ASN A 141 6.48 -1.39 -1.58
CA ASN A 141 5.78 -2.04 -0.46
C ASN A 141 4.48 -2.74 -0.91
N ILE A 142 4.37 -3.01 -2.20
CA ILE A 142 3.26 -3.77 -2.79
C ILE A 142 3.85 -4.90 -3.63
N LEU A 143 3.44 -6.13 -3.35
CA LEU A 143 3.78 -7.29 -4.17
C LEU A 143 2.65 -7.56 -5.17
N VAL A 144 3.02 -7.99 -6.36
CA VAL A 144 2.09 -8.37 -7.42
C VAL A 144 2.45 -9.77 -7.89
N THR A 145 1.49 -10.70 -7.87
CA THR A 145 1.68 -12.05 -8.40
C THR A 145 1.22 -12.12 -9.85
N LEU A 146 1.94 -12.86 -10.68
CA LEU A 146 1.61 -13.03 -12.09
C LEU A 146 1.17 -14.47 -12.35
N PRO A 147 0.30 -14.70 -13.33
CA PRO A 147 -0.31 -13.72 -14.25
C PRO A 147 -1.59 -13.06 -13.73
N ARG A 148 -2.05 -13.41 -12.53
CA ARG A 148 -3.35 -13.00 -12.01
C ARG A 148 -3.42 -11.56 -11.55
N LEU A 149 -2.28 -10.86 -11.41
CA LEU A 149 -2.20 -9.50 -10.87
C LEU A 149 -2.90 -9.40 -9.51
N GLU A 150 -2.58 -10.34 -8.62
CA GLU A 150 -3.05 -10.30 -7.23
C GLU A 150 -2.09 -9.43 -6.42
N LEU A 151 -2.64 -8.45 -5.71
CA LEU A 151 -1.88 -7.47 -4.95
C LEU A 151 -1.81 -7.87 -3.48
N LYS A 152 -0.62 -7.72 -2.87
CA LYS A 152 -0.45 -7.82 -1.42
C LYS A 152 0.32 -6.61 -0.89
N LEU A 153 -0.28 -5.92 0.04
CA LEU A 153 0.35 -4.82 0.79
C LEU A 153 1.26 -5.44 1.86
N ILE A 154 2.52 -5.00 1.88
CA ILE A 154 3.55 -5.52 2.78
C ILE A 154 4.17 -4.39 3.61
N ASP A 155 4.96 -4.77 4.60
CA ASP A 155 5.80 -3.89 5.43
C ASP A 155 4.99 -2.89 6.28
N PHE A 156 4.58 -3.34 7.46
CA PHE A 156 3.85 -2.54 8.43
C PHE A 156 4.77 -1.85 9.46
N GLY A 157 6.08 -1.72 9.14
CA GLY A 157 7.07 -1.08 10.02
C GLY A 157 6.74 0.37 10.39
N CYS A 158 6.03 1.10 9.51
CA CYS A 158 5.59 2.47 9.76
C CYS A 158 4.15 2.55 10.28
N ALA A 159 3.48 1.40 10.47
CA ALA A 159 2.05 1.39 10.80
C ALA A 159 1.76 1.91 12.20
N GLN A 160 0.60 2.54 12.34
CA GLN A 160 0.19 3.22 13.58
C GLN A 160 -1.31 3.04 13.82
N PRO A 161 -1.75 3.06 15.08
CA PRO A 161 -3.19 3.01 15.36
C PRO A 161 -3.88 4.32 14.93
N ILE A 162 -5.03 4.17 14.28
CA ILE A 162 -5.91 5.32 13.98
C ILE A 162 -6.69 5.63 15.25
N THR A 163 -6.68 6.90 15.65
CA THR A 163 -7.42 7.41 16.81
C THR A 163 -8.37 8.53 16.33
N GLN A 164 -9.12 9.10 17.28
CA GLN A 164 -9.96 10.26 16.99
C GLN A 164 -9.14 11.52 16.72
N GLU A 165 -7.95 11.59 17.31
CA GLU A 165 -7.04 12.72 17.12
C GLU A 165 -6.30 12.61 15.78
N PRO A 166 -6.00 13.75 15.14
CA PRO A 166 -5.16 13.73 13.95
C PRO A 166 -3.73 13.31 14.29
N PHE A 167 -3.03 12.78 13.30
CA PHE A 167 -1.58 12.54 13.39
C PHE A 167 -0.84 13.88 13.24
N ASN A 168 0.26 14.03 13.97
CA ASN A 168 1.19 15.13 13.72
C ASN A 168 2.13 14.77 12.56
N LYS A 169 2.70 15.77 11.91
CA LYS A 169 3.71 15.57 10.86
C LYS A 169 4.87 14.69 11.36
N SER A 170 5.30 14.91 12.60
CA SER A 170 6.36 14.12 13.24
C SER A 170 6.04 12.63 13.35
N ASP A 171 4.75 12.27 13.29
CA ASP A 171 4.31 10.87 13.37
C ASP A 171 4.38 10.17 12.00
N TYR A 172 4.53 10.94 10.90
CA TYR A 172 4.67 10.38 9.56
C TYR A 172 6.05 9.74 9.42
N ARG A 173 6.09 8.44 9.23
CA ARG A 173 7.34 7.65 9.19
C ARG A 173 7.70 7.16 7.79
N GLY A 174 6.76 7.30 6.86
CA GLY A 174 6.93 6.84 5.48
C GLY A 174 7.76 7.77 4.61
N ALA A 175 7.92 7.39 3.36
CA ALA A 175 8.67 8.16 2.38
C ALA A 175 8.11 9.57 2.21
N GLY A 176 8.97 10.57 2.31
CA GLY A 176 8.57 11.98 2.25
C GLY A 176 7.84 12.37 0.96
N GLN A 177 8.15 11.71 -0.14
CA GLN A 177 7.53 11.96 -1.44
C GLN A 177 6.09 11.44 -1.54
N SER A 178 5.65 10.60 -0.60
CA SER A 178 4.27 10.12 -0.50
C SER A 178 3.46 10.85 0.58
N MET A 179 4.12 11.74 1.34
CA MET A 179 3.49 12.48 2.43
C MET A 179 2.34 13.35 1.89
N PRO A 180 1.17 13.36 2.53
CA PRO A 180 0.07 14.20 2.06
C PRO A 180 0.38 15.68 2.31
N PRO A 181 -0.07 16.60 1.43
CA PRO A 181 0.29 18.01 1.52
C PRO A 181 -0.15 18.69 2.81
N GLU A 182 -1.26 18.25 3.42
CA GLU A 182 -1.73 18.81 4.70
C GLU A 182 -0.75 18.52 5.85
N ALA A 183 -0.05 17.39 5.81
CA ALA A 183 1.01 17.11 6.79
C ALA A 183 2.17 18.11 6.65
N LEU A 184 2.47 18.52 5.43
CA LEU A 184 3.54 19.49 5.14
C LEU A 184 3.12 20.92 5.50
N MET A 185 1.87 21.28 5.16
CA MET A 185 1.37 22.67 5.27
C MET A 185 0.80 22.99 6.64
N CYS A 186 0.02 22.06 7.20
CA CYS A 186 -0.71 22.24 8.46
C CYS A 186 -0.08 21.52 9.64
N ARG A 187 0.90 20.70 9.37
CA ARG A 187 1.64 19.86 10.34
C ARG A 187 0.77 18.81 11.03
N VAL A 188 -0.46 18.62 10.53
CA VAL A 188 -1.37 17.55 11.00
C VAL A 188 -2.06 16.92 9.80
N PHE A 189 -2.48 15.65 9.95
CA PHE A 189 -3.21 14.93 8.91
C PHE A 189 -4.09 13.83 9.52
N HIS A 190 -5.07 13.37 8.76
CA HIS A 190 -5.94 12.25 9.15
C HIS A 190 -5.71 11.08 8.17
N ALA A 191 -5.91 9.85 8.67
CA ALA A 191 -5.64 8.62 7.91
C ALA A 191 -6.41 8.56 6.59
N ASN A 192 -7.72 8.80 6.60
CA ASN A 192 -8.56 8.62 5.39
C ASN A 192 -8.16 9.57 4.26
N PRO A 193 -8.05 10.90 4.47
CA PRO A 193 -7.55 11.78 3.42
C PRO A 193 -6.13 11.44 2.95
N ALA A 194 -5.25 11.02 3.87
CA ALA A 194 -3.89 10.60 3.51
C ALA A 194 -3.90 9.36 2.62
N TYR A 195 -4.77 8.39 2.91
CA TYR A 195 -4.93 7.20 2.07
C TYR A 195 -5.42 7.56 0.67
N VAL A 196 -6.40 8.47 0.55
CA VAL A 196 -6.89 8.91 -0.76
C VAL A 196 -5.78 9.57 -1.57
N TRP A 197 -4.98 10.43 -0.92
CA TRP A 197 -3.79 11.03 -1.54
C TRP A 197 -2.84 9.94 -2.05
N THR A 198 -2.54 8.95 -1.22
CA THR A 198 -1.65 7.83 -1.56
C THR A 198 -2.19 7.04 -2.77
N ILE A 199 -3.51 6.76 -2.80
CA ILE A 199 -4.13 6.06 -3.94
C ILE A 199 -3.92 6.88 -5.23
N GLY A 200 -4.08 8.20 -5.17
CA GLY A 200 -3.82 9.09 -6.31
C GLY A 200 -2.38 9.03 -6.79
N ILE A 201 -1.42 9.06 -5.85
CA ILE A 201 0.02 8.93 -6.14
C ILE A 201 0.29 7.56 -6.82
N MET A 202 -0.28 6.49 -6.26
CA MET A 202 -0.09 5.13 -6.79
C MET A 202 -0.66 4.99 -8.20
N LEU A 203 -1.89 5.47 -8.42
CA LEU A 203 -2.50 5.43 -9.74
C LEU A 203 -1.69 6.25 -10.75
N TYR A 204 -1.24 7.44 -10.35
CA TYR A 204 -0.38 8.27 -11.20
C TYR A 204 0.89 7.50 -11.60
N GLU A 205 1.59 6.90 -10.62
CA GLU A 205 2.84 6.19 -10.87
C GLU A 205 2.62 4.97 -11.78
N ILE A 206 1.56 4.20 -11.57
CA ILE A 206 1.20 3.06 -12.42
C ILE A 206 0.99 3.51 -13.89
N MET A 207 0.28 4.64 -14.08
CA MET A 207 -0.11 5.09 -15.42
C MET A 207 0.97 5.87 -16.15
N HIS A 208 1.96 6.41 -15.42
CA HIS A 208 3.00 7.26 -16.04
C HIS A 208 4.42 6.68 -15.95
N GLY A 209 4.61 5.59 -15.18
CA GLY A 209 5.93 4.99 -14.97
C GLY A 209 6.91 5.90 -14.23
N ARG A 210 6.41 6.92 -13.56
CA ARG A 210 7.25 7.89 -12.82
C ARG A 210 6.46 8.53 -11.68
N LEU A 211 7.18 9.07 -10.71
CA LEU A 211 6.58 9.75 -9.56
C LEU A 211 5.79 11.00 -9.98
N ALA A 212 4.67 11.24 -9.30
CA ALA A 212 3.87 12.46 -9.48
C ALA A 212 4.64 13.70 -8.98
N PHE A 213 5.39 13.53 -7.90
CA PHE A 213 6.16 14.60 -7.25
C PHE A 213 7.52 14.07 -6.86
N ASN A 214 8.58 14.85 -7.11
CA ASN A 214 9.96 14.43 -6.86
C ASN A 214 10.47 14.87 -5.47
N ASN A 215 9.78 15.79 -4.82
CA ASN A 215 10.19 16.33 -3.52
C ASN A 215 8.99 16.99 -2.82
N THR A 216 9.16 17.33 -1.56
CA THR A 216 8.11 17.92 -0.72
C THR A 216 7.65 19.29 -1.22
N HIS A 217 8.55 20.08 -1.83
CA HIS A 217 8.18 21.38 -2.43
C HIS A 217 7.17 21.17 -3.58
N SER A 218 7.42 20.18 -4.46
CA SER A 218 6.52 19.90 -5.58
C SER A 218 5.17 19.32 -5.11
N ILE A 219 5.12 18.62 -3.97
CA ILE A 219 3.85 18.18 -3.38
C ILE A 219 2.97 19.40 -3.04
N VAL A 220 3.58 20.43 -2.46
CA VAL A 220 2.84 21.62 -1.98
C VAL A 220 2.52 22.59 -3.14
N PHE A 221 3.49 22.86 -4.01
CA PHE A 221 3.41 23.95 -4.98
C PHE A 221 3.48 23.52 -6.45
N GLY A 222 3.89 22.29 -6.73
CA GLY A 222 4.09 21.84 -8.10
C GLY A 222 2.79 21.60 -8.85
N SER A 223 2.82 21.76 -10.17
CA SER A 223 1.73 21.34 -11.06
C SER A 223 1.90 19.85 -11.37
N ILE A 224 0.79 19.16 -11.53
CA ILE A 224 0.80 17.77 -11.96
C ILE A 224 0.43 17.71 -13.45
N HIS A 225 1.21 16.98 -14.21
CA HIS A 225 0.95 16.79 -15.63
C HIS A 225 0.42 15.37 -15.87
N ILE A 226 -0.87 15.26 -16.16
CA ILE A 226 -1.53 13.98 -16.40
C ILE A 226 -1.61 13.76 -17.91
N ASN A 227 -1.21 12.56 -18.36
CA ASN A 227 -1.20 12.19 -19.77
C ASN A 227 -2.64 12.23 -20.34
N THR A 228 -2.84 13.04 -21.38
CA THR A 228 -4.14 13.22 -22.03
C THR A 228 -4.61 12.02 -22.85
N ARG A 229 -3.75 11.01 -23.04
CA ARG A 229 -4.13 9.75 -23.69
C ARG A 229 -4.95 8.84 -22.77
N LEU A 230 -4.89 9.07 -21.45
CA LEU A 230 -5.66 8.33 -20.46
C LEU A 230 -7.15 8.64 -20.63
N SER A 231 -8.00 7.69 -20.23
CA SER A 231 -9.44 7.92 -20.26
C SER A 231 -9.82 9.10 -19.36
N THR A 232 -10.91 9.76 -19.71
CA THR A 232 -11.42 10.90 -18.92
C THR A 232 -11.66 10.49 -17.46
N GLY A 233 -12.14 9.26 -17.22
CA GLY A 233 -12.33 8.73 -15.88
C GLY A 233 -11.02 8.58 -15.10
N CYS A 234 -9.95 8.13 -15.77
CA CYS A 234 -8.64 8.00 -15.14
C CYS A 234 -8.07 9.37 -14.75
N VAL A 235 -8.11 10.32 -15.68
CA VAL A 235 -7.67 11.70 -15.45
C VAL A 235 -8.44 12.32 -14.29
N ASP A 236 -9.76 12.13 -14.27
CA ASP A 236 -10.64 12.67 -13.23
C ASP A 236 -10.30 12.06 -11.86
N LEU A 237 -10.18 10.73 -11.77
CA LEU A 237 -9.87 10.07 -10.48
C LEU A 237 -8.52 10.55 -9.93
N ILE A 238 -7.47 10.57 -10.77
CA ILE A 238 -6.14 11.07 -10.35
C ILE A 238 -6.28 12.51 -9.82
N SER A 239 -6.97 13.36 -10.59
CA SER A 239 -7.12 14.79 -10.26
C SER A 239 -7.84 14.98 -8.92
N GLN A 240 -8.91 14.23 -8.68
CA GLN A 240 -9.71 14.33 -7.46
C GLN A 240 -9.00 13.76 -6.23
N CYS A 241 -8.24 12.67 -6.40
CA CYS A 241 -7.43 12.10 -5.31
C CYS A 241 -6.26 13.03 -4.93
N LEU A 242 -5.73 13.79 -5.88
CA LEU A 242 -4.57 14.67 -5.68
C LEU A 242 -4.96 16.15 -5.43
N ILE A 243 -6.20 16.40 -5.02
CA ILE A 243 -6.59 17.73 -4.50
C ILE A 243 -5.84 17.95 -3.19
N ARG A 244 -5.09 19.08 -3.12
CA ARG A 244 -4.25 19.38 -1.95
C ARG A 244 -5.05 19.62 -0.68
N ASN A 245 -6.20 20.30 -0.79
CA ASN A 245 -7.07 20.54 0.35
C ASN A 245 -7.81 19.25 0.71
N PRO A 246 -7.52 18.62 1.87
CA PRO A 246 -8.14 17.34 2.23
C PRO A 246 -9.66 17.40 2.38
N ALA A 247 -10.21 18.60 2.70
CA ALA A 247 -11.67 18.77 2.83
C ALA A 247 -12.39 18.78 1.47
N LYS A 248 -11.64 19.04 0.37
CA LYS A 248 -12.17 19.01 -1.00
C LYS A 248 -11.79 17.73 -1.75
N ARG A 249 -10.87 16.95 -1.20
CA ARG A 249 -10.43 15.68 -1.76
C ARG A 249 -11.55 14.65 -1.62
N LEU A 250 -11.63 13.67 -2.53
CA LEU A 250 -12.57 12.55 -2.41
C LEU A 250 -12.45 11.87 -1.04
N GLN A 251 -13.56 11.38 -0.55
CA GLN A 251 -13.57 10.47 0.59
C GLN A 251 -13.23 9.05 0.11
N LEU A 252 -12.71 8.23 1.00
CA LEU A 252 -12.23 6.88 0.63
C LEU A 252 -13.33 6.03 -0.03
N HIS A 253 -14.57 6.08 0.49
CA HIS A 253 -15.69 5.35 -0.14
C HIS A 253 -16.04 5.88 -1.53
N GLN A 254 -15.89 7.19 -1.75
CA GLN A 254 -16.13 7.80 -3.08
C GLN A 254 -15.09 7.35 -4.11
N VAL A 255 -13.84 7.09 -3.66
CA VAL A 255 -12.81 6.54 -4.54
C VAL A 255 -13.25 5.17 -5.06
N GLU A 256 -13.75 4.29 -4.17
CA GLU A 256 -14.21 2.95 -4.54
C GLU A 256 -15.37 2.99 -5.56
N GLU A 257 -16.28 3.96 -5.40
CA GLU A 257 -17.47 4.12 -6.23
C GLU A 257 -17.23 4.90 -7.51
N HIS A 258 -16.01 5.41 -7.74
CA HIS A 258 -15.71 6.28 -8.87
C HIS A 258 -15.98 5.59 -10.22
N CYS A 259 -16.53 6.34 -11.18
CA CYS A 259 -16.94 5.82 -12.50
C CYS A 259 -15.80 5.15 -13.28
N TRP A 260 -14.54 5.51 -13.00
CA TRP A 260 -13.37 4.88 -13.63
C TRP A 260 -13.35 3.36 -13.43
N PHE A 261 -13.85 2.88 -12.28
CA PHE A 261 -13.87 1.44 -11.99
C PHE A 261 -14.95 0.68 -12.77
N ASN A 262 -15.98 1.38 -13.22
CA ASN A 262 -17.09 0.80 -13.98
C ASN A 262 -17.27 1.58 -15.30
N PRO A 263 -16.29 1.47 -16.21
CA PRO A 263 -16.42 2.18 -17.48
C PRO A 263 -17.67 1.67 -18.19
N THR A 264 -18.65 2.56 -18.33
CA THR A 264 -19.85 2.25 -19.12
C THR A 264 -19.42 1.85 -20.52
N THR A 265 -20.05 0.83 -21.05
CA THR A 265 -19.94 0.44 -22.47
C THR A 265 -19.99 1.70 -23.36
N PRO A 266 -19.17 1.76 -24.40
CA PRO A 266 -19.05 2.98 -25.21
C PRO A 266 -20.40 3.53 -25.59
N ASN A 267 -20.57 4.82 -25.40
CA ASN A 267 -21.77 5.58 -25.75
C ASN A 267 -22.29 5.09 -27.11
N PRO A 268 -23.51 4.55 -27.19
CA PRO A 268 -24.05 4.01 -28.46
C PRO A 268 -24.03 5.06 -29.59
N VAL A 269 -23.99 6.36 -29.25
CA VAL A 269 -23.86 7.42 -30.26
C VAL A 269 -22.49 7.39 -30.92
N LYS A 270 -21.40 7.09 -30.22
CA LYS A 270 -20.05 6.95 -30.80
C LYS A 270 -19.93 5.69 -31.68
N GLN A 271 -20.71 4.64 -31.40
CA GLN A 271 -20.76 3.44 -32.28
C GLN A 271 -21.50 3.72 -33.59
N LEU A 272 -22.49 4.61 -33.56
CA LEU A 272 -23.23 4.99 -34.76
C LEU A 272 -22.39 5.85 -35.72
N TYR A 273 -21.50 6.68 -35.20
CA TYR A 273 -20.60 7.47 -36.05
C TYR A 273 -19.54 6.58 -36.75
N LYS A 274 -19.02 5.57 -36.06
CA LYS A 274 -18.03 4.64 -36.66
C LYS A 274 -18.66 3.73 -37.74
N ARG A 275 -19.98 3.50 -37.71
CA ARG A 275 -20.68 2.67 -38.75
C ARG A 275 -21.01 3.48 -39.99
N ARG A 276 -20.88 4.80 -40.01
CA ARG A 276 -21.15 5.64 -41.19
C ARG A 276 -19.89 5.94 -42.00
N GLU A 277 -18.72 5.52 -41.53
CA GLU A 277 -17.44 5.73 -42.23
C GLU A 277 -16.93 4.46 -42.94
N ASN A 278 -17.68 3.36 -42.82
CA ASN A 278 -17.49 2.12 -43.57
C ASN A 278 -18.66 1.91 -44.52
#